data_ccd5e9ca8acf28c8f5cfe6230551ccd1
#
_entry.id   ccd5e9ca8acf28c8f5cfe6230551ccd1
#
_cell.length_a   1.000
_cell.length_b   1.000
_cell.length_c   1.000
_cell.angle_alpha   90.00
_cell.angle_beta   90.00
_cell.angle_gamma   90.00
#
_symmetry.space_group_name_H-M   'P 1'
#
loop_
_entity.id
_entity.type
_entity.pdbx_description
1 polymer ?
#
loop_
_entity_poly.entity_id
_entity_poly.type
_entity_poly.pdbx_seq_one_letter_code
_entity_poly.pdbx_strand_id
1 'polypeptide(L)'
;MYRYLIRKNPSILLYILISPLRAVSNVACAGALAVAVDYANNGELNNAWKYAVFFGAYILLDMLIDVADQAIRLRVTEQTMVQLRTDVYHKLSRMCYLHFFQHNSADYLSNLTTDVEILRKSFFSTLLAMYSDFLRCITAIALLIYLSPMLGIFVLVTSLLQTLIPIIYSKKLEQSGAQHSNAQELHMKVLKENLSAFLPAKTFHVEDQLEHNY
;
A
#
# COMPACT_ATOMS: atom_id res chain seq x y z
N MET A 1 -0.22 -11.81 -14.60
CA MET A 1 -0.09 -11.48 -13.18
C MET A 1 -1.32 -11.88 -12.36
N TYR A 2 -2.55 -11.55 -12.75
CA TYR A 2 -3.78 -11.99 -12.04
C TYR A 2 -3.91 -13.50 -11.81
N ARG A 3 -3.32 -14.31 -12.67
CA ARG A 3 -3.34 -15.78 -12.58
C ARG A 3 -2.62 -16.33 -11.34
N TYR A 4 -1.61 -15.62 -10.82
CA TYR A 4 -0.89 -15.99 -9.60
C TYR A 4 -1.70 -15.72 -8.34
N LEU A 5 -2.51 -14.66 -8.33
CA LEU A 5 -3.40 -14.34 -7.23
C LEU A 5 -4.54 -15.37 -7.09
N ILE A 6 -5.22 -15.69 -8.19
CA ILE A 6 -6.52 -16.39 -8.13
C ILE A 6 -6.38 -17.92 -8.14
N ARG A 7 -5.42 -18.48 -8.90
CA ARG A 7 -5.43 -19.93 -9.22
C ARG A 7 -4.76 -20.83 -8.18
N LYS A 8 -3.89 -20.31 -7.32
CA LYS A 8 -3.07 -21.12 -6.41
C LYS A 8 -3.19 -20.78 -4.92
N ASN A 9 -3.93 -19.74 -4.54
CA ASN A 9 -3.99 -19.29 -3.15
C ASN A 9 -5.40 -19.40 -2.57
N PRO A 10 -5.71 -20.43 -1.77
CA PRO A 10 -7.01 -20.52 -1.09
C PRO A 10 -7.24 -19.35 -0.12
N SER A 11 -6.16 -18.74 0.40
CA SER A 11 -6.23 -17.58 1.29
C SER A 11 -6.86 -16.34 0.64
N ILE A 12 -6.89 -16.24 -0.69
CA ILE A 12 -7.53 -15.11 -1.38
C ILE A 12 -9.05 -15.15 -1.25
N LEU A 13 -9.65 -16.36 -1.22
CA LEU A 13 -11.09 -16.51 -0.98
C LEU A 13 -11.46 -16.05 0.42
N LEU A 14 -10.62 -16.35 1.41
CA LEU A 14 -10.76 -15.85 2.79
C LEU A 14 -10.69 -14.33 2.83
N TYR A 15 -9.74 -13.72 2.11
CA TYR A 15 -9.62 -12.27 2.03
C TYR A 15 -10.86 -11.61 1.40
N ILE A 16 -11.34 -12.16 0.29
CA ILE A 16 -12.55 -11.65 -0.40
C ILE A 16 -13.78 -11.75 0.50
N LEU A 17 -13.86 -12.75 1.39
CA LEU A 17 -14.98 -12.93 2.32
C LEU A 17 -14.88 -11.99 3.55
N ILE A 18 -13.69 -11.76 4.07
CA ILE A 18 -13.48 -10.95 5.30
C ILE A 18 -13.44 -9.45 5.01
N SER A 19 -12.95 -9.05 3.85
CA SER A 19 -12.86 -7.64 3.47
C SER A 19 -14.22 -6.91 3.47
N PRO A 20 -15.34 -7.46 2.96
CA PRO A 20 -16.66 -6.84 3.12
C PRO A 20 -17.11 -6.71 4.58
N LEU A 21 -16.84 -7.73 5.40
CA LEU A 21 -17.17 -7.70 6.83
C LEU A 21 -16.46 -6.53 7.53
N ARG A 22 -15.19 -6.33 7.22
CA ARG A 22 -14.42 -5.19 7.71
C ARG A 22 -14.98 -3.85 7.23
N ALA A 23 -15.36 -3.75 5.95
CA ALA A 23 -15.94 -2.54 5.40
C ALA A 23 -17.24 -2.15 6.12
N VAL A 24 -18.12 -3.12 6.40
CA VAL A 24 -19.35 -2.92 7.16
C VAL A 24 -19.06 -2.56 8.61
N SER A 25 -18.10 -3.24 9.27
CA SER A 25 -17.71 -2.93 10.65
C SER A 25 -17.21 -1.49 10.78
N ASN A 26 -16.34 -1.05 9.89
CA ASN A 26 -15.82 0.32 9.93
C ASN A 26 -16.91 1.39 9.81
N VAL A 27 -17.89 1.16 8.93
CA VAL A 27 -19.04 2.07 8.75
C VAL A 27 -20.01 2.00 9.93
N ALA A 28 -20.23 0.81 10.50
CA ALA A 28 -21.05 0.63 11.70
C ALA A 28 -20.44 1.33 12.93
N CYS A 29 -19.11 1.47 13.00
CA CYS A 29 -18.43 2.25 14.05
C CYS A 29 -18.86 3.72 14.01
N ALA A 30 -18.92 4.33 12.82
CA ALA A 30 -19.40 5.69 12.68
C ALA A 30 -20.89 5.83 13.08
N GLY A 31 -21.72 4.83 12.73
CA GLY A 31 -23.11 4.79 13.17
C GLY A 31 -23.28 4.66 14.68
N ALA A 32 -22.49 3.81 15.31
CA ALA A 32 -22.50 3.63 16.78
C ALA A 32 -22.07 4.91 17.50
N LEU A 33 -21.10 5.66 16.95
CA LEU A 33 -20.69 6.95 17.46
C LEU A 33 -21.82 7.99 17.37
N ALA A 34 -22.52 8.05 16.23
CA ALA A 34 -23.65 8.95 16.03
C ALA A 34 -24.76 8.70 17.07
N VAL A 35 -25.12 7.42 17.31
CA VAL A 35 -26.09 7.02 18.33
C VAL A 35 -25.62 7.42 19.73
N ALA A 36 -24.35 7.24 20.05
CA ALA A 36 -23.79 7.63 21.37
C ALA A 36 -23.88 9.15 21.59
N VAL A 37 -23.63 9.96 20.56
CA VAL A 37 -23.75 11.43 20.60
C VAL A 37 -25.22 11.85 20.78
N ASP A 38 -26.17 11.21 20.10
CA ASP A 38 -27.61 11.51 20.24
C ASP A 38 -28.10 11.25 21.66
N TYR A 39 -27.68 10.14 22.30
CA TYR A 39 -28.02 9.86 23.69
C TYR A 39 -27.41 10.87 24.68
N ALA A 40 -26.19 11.32 24.42
CA ALA A 40 -25.54 12.34 25.23
C ALA A 40 -26.26 13.70 25.14
N ASN A 41 -26.75 14.07 23.97
CA ASN A 41 -27.49 15.31 23.74
C ASN A 41 -28.90 15.30 24.38
N ASN A 42 -29.54 14.14 24.44
CA ASN A 42 -30.88 13.99 25.02
C ASN A 42 -30.89 13.98 26.56
N GLY A 43 -29.74 14.14 27.22
CA GLY A 43 -29.64 14.28 28.66
C GLY A 43 -29.81 13.00 29.48
N GLU A 44 -29.86 11.83 28.86
CA GLU A 44 -29.95 10.53 29.54
C GLU A 44 -28.60 10.05 30.11
N LEU A 45 -27.98 10.88 30.93
CA LEU A 45 -26.66 10.63 31.54
C LEU A 45 -26.59 9.35 32.36
N ASN A 46 -27.72 8.91 32.91
CA ASN A 46 -27.77 7.71 33.73
C ASN A 46 -27.51 6.40 32.96
N ASN A 47 -27.71 6.40 31.64
CA ASN A 47 -27.41 5.25 30.76
C ASN A 47 -26.15 5.47 29.93
N ALA A 48 -25.56 6.68 29.91
CA ALA A 48 -24.42 7.02 29.11
C ALA A 48 -23.20 6.08 29.32
N TRP A 49 -22.98 5.65 30.58
CA TRP A 49 -21.88 4.72 30.86
C TRP A 49 -22.08 3.34 30.23
N LYS A 50 -23.32 2.84 30.08
CA LYS A 50 -23.62 1.56 29.42
C LYS A 50 -23.30 1.64 27.92
N TYR A 51 -23.65 2.75 27.29
CA TYR A 51 -23.33 3.00 25.88
C TYR A 51 -21.82 3.17 25.68
N ALA A 52 -21.12 3.85 26.59
CA ALA A 52 -19.67 3.97 26.54
C ALA A 52 -18.96 2.60 26.65
N VAL A 53 -19.41 1.72 27.52
CA VAL A 53 -18.88 0.35 27.64
C VAL A 53 -19.18 -0.47 26.39
N PHE A 54 -20.43 -0.38 25.87
CA PHE A 54 -20.78 -1.08 24.63
C PHE A 54 -19.97 -0.59 23.44
N PHE A 55 -19.79 0.72 23.31
CA PHE A 55 -18.98 1.32 22.26
C PHE A 55 -17.49 0.95 22.39
N GLY A 56 -16.97 0.93 23.63
CA GLY A 56 -15.60 0.45 23.89
C GLY A 56 -15.41 -1.02 23.50
N ALA A 57 -16.36 -1.89 23.84
CA ALA A 57 -16.34 -3.30 23.42
C ALA A 57 -16.42 -3.44 21.89
N TYR A 58 -17.22 -2.61 21.24
CA TYR A 58 -17.32 -2.58 19.79
C TYR A 58 -15.99 -2.17 19.13
N ILE A 59 -15.32 -1.13 19.64
CA ILE A 59 -14.00 -0.70 19.13
C ILE A 59 -12.97 -1.84 19.24
N LEU A 60 -12.96 -2.56 20.36
CA LEU A 60 -12.07 -3.71 20.53
C LEU A 60 -12.34 -4.81 19.50
N LEU A 61 -13.62 -5.07 19.21
CA LEU A 61 -14.02 -6.04 18.20
C LEU A 61 -13.62 -5.58 16.78
N ASP A 62 -13.84 -4.31 16.46
CA ASP A 62 -13.42 -3.72 15.18
C ASP A 62 -11.91 -3.80 15.00
N MET A 63 -11.13 -3.52 16.04
CA MET A 63 -9.68 -3.67 16.04
C MET A 63 -9.24 -5.12 15.77
N LEU A 64 -9.92 -6.10 16.36
CA LEU A 64 -9.63 -7.52 16.06
C LEU A 64 -9.91 -7.89 14.61
N ILE A 65 -11.01 -7.40 14.05
CA ILE A 65 -11.34 -7.59 12.64
C ILE A 65 -10.28 -6.93 11.74
N ASP A 66 -9.81 -5.74 12.10
CA ASP A 66 -8.76 -5.03 11.37
C ASP A 66 -7.45 -5.81 11.35
N VAL A 67 -7.01 -6.30 12.50
CA VAL A 67 -5.81 -7.13 12.62
C VAL A 67 -5.94 -8.42 11.82
N ALA A 68 -7.11 -9.07 11.86
CA ALA A 68 -7.37 -10.27 11.08
C ALA A 68 -7.30 -10.02 9.57
N ASP A 69 -7.92 -8.93 9.08
CA ASP A 69 -7.86 -8.54 7.66
C ASP A 69 -6.41 -8.26 7.21
N GLN A 70 -5.66 -7.50 8.02
CA GLN A 70 -4.24 -7.21 7.74
C GLN A 70 -3.39 -8.49 7.71
N ALA A 71 -3.59 -9.39 8.67
CA ALA A 71 -2.86 -10.67 8.72
C ALA A 71 -3.16 -11.56 7.51
N ILE A 72 -4.43 -11.60 7.06
CA ILE A 72 -4.81 -12.38 5.88
C ILE A 72 -4.25 -11.75 4.61
N ARG A 73 -4.33 -10.42 4.47
CA ARG A 73 -3.73 -9.69 3.35
C ARG A 73 -2.24 -9.93 3.24
N LEU A 74 -1.53 -9.89 4.37
CA LEU A 74 -0.10 -10.18 4.42
C LEU A 74 0.18 -11.63 3.99
N ARG A 75 -0.56 -12.61 4.50
CA ARG A 75 -0.43 -14.02 4.11
C ARG A 75 -0.64 -14.23 2.61
N VAL A 76 -1.68 -13.63 2.04
CA VAL A 76 -1.96 -13.72 0.58
C VAL A 76 -0.79 -13.16 -0.21
N THR A 77 -0.28 -12.00 0.19
CA THR A 77 0.85 -11.35 -0.47
C THR A 77 2.11 -12.22 -0.38
N GLU A 78 2.47 -12.72 0.80
CA GLU A 78 3.66 -13.56 1.00
C GLU A 78 3.57 -14.89 0.24
N GLN A 79 2.43 -15.57 0.27
CA GLN A 79 2.23 -16.81 -0.49
C GLN A 79 2.39 -16.58 -2.00
N THR A 80 1.87 -15.46 -2.50
CA THR A 80 2.02 -15.07 -3.91
C THR A 80 3.49 -14.81 -4.26
N MET A 81 4.22 -14.15 -3.35
CA MET A 81 5.65 -13.87 -3.56
C MET A 81 6.52 -15.13 -3.55
N VAL A 82 6.26 -16.06 -2.63
CA VAL A 82 6.96 -17.34 -2.60
C VAL A 82 6.75 -18.10 -3.92
N GLN A 83 5.52 -18.15 -4.42
CA GLN A 83 5.24 -18.79 -5.70
C GLN A 83 5.94 -18.09 -6.87
N LEU A 84 5.91 -16.75 -6.91
CA LEU A 84 6.58 -15.98 -7.95
C LEU A 84 8.09 -16.22 -7.95
N ARG A 85 8.74 -16.20 -6.79
CA ARG A 85 10.17 -16.51 -6.64
C ARG A 85 10.49 -17.92 -7.10
N THR A 86 9.68 -18.90 -6.72
CA THR A 86 9.85 -20.29 -7.13
C THR A 86 9.73 -20.45 -8.65
N ASP A 87 8.75 -19.82 -9.27
CA ASP A 87 8.55 -19.89 -10.72
C ASP A 87 9.68 -19.19 -11.50
N VAL A 88 10.17 -18.04 -10.99
CA VAL A 88 11.34 -17.35 -11.58
C VAL A 88 12.59 -18.21 -11.43
N TYR A 89 12.85 -18.75 -10.24
CA TYR A 89 13.99 -19.64 -10.02
C TYR A 89 13.93 -20.88 -10.92
N HIS A 90 12.76 -21.47 -11.07
CA HIS A 90 12.56 -22.63 -11.93
C HIS A 90 12.82 -22.32 -13.43
N LYS A 91 12.47 -21.11 -13.87
CA LYS A 91 12.81 -20.65 -15.22
C LYS A 91 14.31 -20.43 -15.39
N LEU A 92 14.95 -19.80 -14.40
CA LEU A 92 16.40 -19.59 -14.42
C LEU A 92 17.17 -20.91 -14.45
N SER A 93 16.78 -21.90 -13.66
CA SER A 93 17.45 -23.21 -13.62
C SER A 93 17.30 -24.04 -14.91
N ARG A 94 16.30 -23.73 -15.74
CA ARG A 94 16.08 -24.36 -17.04
C ARG A 94 16.62 -23.55 -18.23
N MET A 95 17.28 -22.43 -17.96
CA MET A 95 17.85 -21.58 -18.99
C MET A 95 19.09 -22.23 -19.62
N CYS A 96 19.29 -22.03 -20.91
CA CYS A 96 20.48 -22.55 -21.61
C CYS A 96 21.75 -21.87 -21.07
N TYR A 97 22.82 -22.65 -20.89
CA TYR A 97 24.11 -22.20 -20.36
C TYR A 97 24.64 -20.93 -21.05
N LEU A 98 24.60 -20.89 -22.38
CA LEU A 98 25.03 -19.72 -23.17
C LEU A 98 24.27 -18.43 -22.83
N HIS A 99 22.98 -18.53 -22.56
CA HIS A 99 22.15 -17.38 -22.23
C HIS A 99 22.34 -16.91 -20.78
N PHE A 100 22.63 -17.84 -19.88
CA PHE A 100 22.93 -17.53 -18.49
C PHE A 100 24.21 -16.72 -18.33
N PHE A 101 25.26 -17.03 -19.10
CA PHE A 101 26.55 -16.34 -19.03
C PHE A 101 26.62 -15.01 -19.80
N GLN A 102 25.63 -14.68 -20.61
CA GLN A 102 25.52 -13.37 -21.27
C GLN A 102 25.18 -12.23 -20.31
N HIS A 103 24.62 -12.54 -19.15
CA HIS A 103 24.26 -11.58 -18.11
C HIS A 103 25.04 -11.84 -16.83
N ASN A 104 25.23 -10.77 -16.04
CA ASN A 104 25.93 -10.87 -14.77
C ASN A 104 25.04 -11.62 -13.76
N SER A 105 25.62 -12.53 -12.97
CA SER A 105 24.91 -13.23 -11.90
C SER A 105 24.27 -12.28 -10.87
N ALA A 106 24.84 -11.08 -10.70
CA ALA A 106 24.30 -10.02 -9.85
C ALA A 106 22.93 -9.52 -10.35
N ASP A 107 22.68 -9.47 -11.68
CA ASP A 107 21.41 -9.03 -12.25
C ASP A 107 20.31 -10.06 -11.96
N TYR A 108 20.61 -11.35 -12.04
CA TYR A 108 19.67 -12.40 -11.68
C TYR A 108 19.33 -12.40 -10.19
N LEU A 109 20.30 -12.08 -9.34
CA LEU A 109 20.08 -11.96 -7.89
C LEU A 109 19.20 -10.71 -7.61
N SER A 110 19.45 -9.59 -8.28
CA SER A 110 18.62 -8.38 -8.18
C SER A 110 17.18 -8.66 -8.58
N ASN A 111 16.96 -9.37 -9.70
CA ASN A 111 15.62 -9.74 -10.17
C ASN A 111 14.88 -10.63 -9.14
N LEU A 112 15.57 -11.57 -8.49
CA LEU A 112 14.98 -12.48 -7.49
C LEU A 112 14.70 -11.80 -6.14
N THR A 113 15.41 -10.73 -5.81
CA THR A 113 15.31 -10.03 -4.54
C THR A 113 14.61 -8.69 -4.68
N THR A 114 15.26 -7.73 -5.30
CA THR A 114 14.82 -6.33 -5.36
C THR A 114 13.59 -6.15 -6.26
N ASP A 115 13.59 -6.71 -7.46
CA ASP A 115 12.48 -6.53 -8.40
C ASP A 115 11.22 -7.24 -7.92
N VAL A 116 11.37 -8.44 -7.34
CA VAL A 116 10.24 -9.13 -6.72
C VAL A 116 9.69 -8.35 -5.52
N GLU A 117 10.55 -7.72 -4.72
CA GLU A 117 10.11 -6.89 -3.59
C GLU A 117 9.41 -5.60 -4.05
N ILE A 118 9.86 -4.98 -5.13
CA ILE A 118 9.18 -3.84 -5.77
C ILE A 118 7.80 -4.27 -6.26
N LEU A 119 7.68 -5.43 -6.92
CA LEU A 119 6.39 -5.98 -7.35
C LEU A 119 5.46 -6.26 -6.17
N ARG A 120 5.99 -6.77 -5.07
CA ARG A 120 5.24 -7.00 -3.82
C ARG A 120 4.59 -5.71 -3.32
N LYS A 121 5.40 -4.66 -3.18
CA LYS A 121 4.94 -3.38 -2.60
C LYS A 121 4.06 -2.60 -3.56
N SER A 122 4.51 -2.43 -4.81
CA SER A 122 3.86 -1.53 -5.77
C SER A 122 2.66 -2.15 -6.48
N PHE A 123 2.63 -3.46 -6.66
CA PHE A 123 1.55 -4.12 -7.40
C PHE A 123 0.62 -4.92 -6.50
N PHE A 124 1.11 -5.97 -5.84
CA PHE A 124 0.24 -6.90 -5.13
C PHE A 124 -0.38 -6.31 -3.86
N SER A 125 0.41 -5.64 -3.04
CA SER A 125 -0.09 -4.99 -1.82
C SER A 125 -1.07 -3.87 -2.14
N THR A 126 -0.75 -3.05 -3.17
CA THR A 126 -1.60 -1.95 -3.60
C THR A 126 -2.91 -2.44 -4.20
N LEU A 127 -2.90 -3.49 -5.01
CA LEU A 127 -4.10 -4.04 -5.62
C LEU A 127 -5.08 -4.59 -4.57
N LEU A 128 -4.58 -5.31 -3.56
CA LEU A 128 -5.40 -5.80 -2.45
C LEU A 128 -5.94 -4.63 -1.59
N ALA A 129 -5.12 -3.60 -1.35
CA ALA A 129 -5.56 -2.40 -0.64
C ALA A 129 -6.67 -1.68 -1.40
N MET A 130 -6.51 -1.45 -2.70
CA MET A 130 -7.54 -0.83 -3.56
C MET A 130 -8.88 -1.57 -3.51
N TYR A 131 -8.86 -2.92 -3.49
CA TYR A 131 -10.08 -3.70 -3.36
C TYR A 131 -10.80 -3.43 -2.02
N SER A 132 -10.06 -3.42 -0.91
CA SER A 132 -10.60 -3.14 0.42
C SER A 132 -11.14 -1.70 0.52
N ASP A 133 -10.40 -0.72 -0.02
CA ASP A 133 -10.80 0.68 0.02
C ASP A 133 -12.03 0.95 -0.86
N PHE A 134 -12.15 0.26 -2.00
CA PHE A 134 -13.34 0.32 -2.85
C PHE A 134 -14.59 -0.20 -2.13
N LEU A 135 -14.48 -1.32 -1.40
CA LEU A 135 -15.57 -1.84 -0.60
C LEU A 135 -15.98 -0.87 0.52
N ARG A 136 -15.00 -0.26 1.20
CA ARG A 136 -15.27 0.77 2.22
C ARG A 136 -15.99 1.98 1.64
N CYS A 137 -15.57 2.43 0.47
CA CYS A 137 -16.19 3.56 -0.22
C CYS A 137 -17.66 3.26 -0.53
N ILE A 138 -17.96 2.08 -1.09
CA ILE A 138 -19.34 1.66 -1.40
C ILE A 138 -20.19 1.58 -0.14
N THR A 139 -19.69 0.94 0.92
CA THR A 139 -20.45 0.79 2.17
C THR A 139 -20.67 2.14 2.86
N ALA A 140 -19.69 3.03 2.86
CA ALA A 140 -19.83 4.37 3.42
C ALA A 140 -20.86 5.22 2.66
N ILE A 141 -20.83 5.19 1.33
CA ILE A 141 -21.80 5.91 0.50
C ILE A 141 -23.19 5.35 0.70
N ALA A 142 -23.35 4.02 0.74
CA ALA A 142 -24.63 3.37 0.98
C ALA A 142 -25.25 3.79 2.33
N LEU A 143 -24.44 3.83 3.40
CA LEU A 143 -24.90 4.28 4.70
C LEU A 143 -25.28 5.76 4.69
N LEU A 144 -24.48 6.62 4.08
CA LEU A 144 -24.77 8.06 3.99
C LEU A 144 -26.07 8.34 3.24
N ILE A 145 -26.33 7.63 2.14
CA ILE A 145 -27.59 7.76 1.41
C ILE A 145 -28.78 7.28 2.25
N TYR A 146 -28.58 6.20 3.03
CA TYR A 146 -29.62 5.68 3.91
C TYR A 146 -29.97 6.64 5.05
N LEU A 147 -28.96 7.25 5.68
CA LEU A 147 -29.14 8.19 6.80
C LEU A 147 -29.65 9.56 6.32
N SER A 148 -29.10 10.10 5.27
CA SER A 148 -29.44 11.40 4.71
C SER A 148 -29.09 11.47 3.22
N PRO A 149 -30.06 11.34 2.31
CA PRO A 149 -29.82 11.38 0.87
C PRO A 149 -29.12 12.66 0.41
N MET A 150 -29.46 13.79 1.03
CA MET A 150 -28.86 15.10 0.69
C MET A 150 -27.37 15.13 1.02
N LEU A 151 -26.95 14.62 2.18
CA LEU A 151 -25.55 14.52 2.56
C LEU A 151 -24.81 13.50 1.68
N GLY A 152 -25.42 12.38 1.33
CA GLY A 152 -24.87 11.37 0.44
C GLY A 152 -24.55 11.93 -0.94
N ILE A 153 -25.44 12.71 -1.53
CA ILE A 153 -25.22 13.39 -2.83
C ILE A 153 -24.08 14.43 -2.72
N PHE A 154 -24.08 15.22 -1.65
CA PHE A 154 -23.02 16.22 -1.44
C PHE A 154 -21.62 15.56 -1.34
N VAL A 155 -21.48 14.48 -0.57
CA VAL A 155 -20.24 13.73 -0.44
C VAL A 155 -19.81 13.09 -1.77
N LEU A 156 -20.75 12.54 -2.55
CA LEU A 156 -20.47 12.03 -3.89
C LEU A 156 -19.89 13.11 -4.81
N VAL A 157 -20.52 14.28 -4.87
CA VAL A 157 -20.07 15.38 -5.71
C VAL A 157 -18.67 15.85 -5.30
N THR A 158 -18.42 16.04 -4.00
CA THR A 158 -17.11 16.47 -3.51
C THR A 158 -16.03 15.41 -3.75
N SER A 159 -16.34 14.11 -3.61
CA SER A 159 -15.41 13.02 -3.90
C SER A 159 -15.03 12.96 -5.38
N LEU A 160 -16.00 13.18 -6.28
CA LEU A 160 -15.74 13.26 -7.72
C LEU A 160 -14.82 14.46 -8.05
N LEU A 161 -15.08 15.64 -7.45
CA LEU A 161 -14.23 16.81 -7.64
C LEU A 161 -12.80 16.56 -7.16
N GLN A 162 -12.62 15.92 -5.99
CA GLN A 162 -11.29 15.55 -5.48
C GLN A 162 -10.54 14.59 -6.42
N THR A 163 -11.24 13.65 -7.05
CA THR A 163 -10.63 12.71 -8.00
C THR A 163 -10.19 13.40 -9.30
N LEU A 164 -10.84 14.48 -9.70
CA LEU A 164 -10.47 15.25 -10.90
C LEU A 164 -9.13 15.96 -10.75
N ILE A 165 -8.78 16.42 -9.54
CA ILE A 165 -7.55 17.18 -9.30
C ILE A 165 -6.28 16.42 -9.71
N PRO A 166 -6.03 15.18 -9.26
CA PRO A 166 -4.87 14.39 -9.70
C PRO A 166 -4.86 14.11 -11.21
N ILE A 167 -6.03 13.93 -11.81
CA ILE A 167 -6.14 13.67 -13.25
C ILE A 167 -5.70 14.89 -14.07
N ILE A 168 -6.15 16.07 -13.67
CA ILE A 168 -5.79 17.34 -14.35
C ILE A 168 -4.28 17.62 -14.20
N TYR A 169 -3.74 17.39 -13.01
CA TYR A 169 -2.33 17.65 -12.71
C TYR A 169 -1.38 16.49 -12.99
N SER A 170 -1.86 15.35 -13.49
CA SER A 170 -1.07 14.13 -13.71
C SER A 170 0.17 14.37 -14.56
N LYS A 171 0.05 15.10 -15.67
CA LYS A 171 1.19 15.42 -16.56
C LYS A 171 2.24 16.27 -15.86
N LYS A 172 1.82 17.26 -15.06
CA LYS A 172 2.75 18.11 -14.32
C LYS A 172 3.45 17.35 -13.18
N LEU A 173 2.71 16.45 -12.51
CA LEU A 173 3.27 15.56 -11.50
C LEU A 173 4.31 14.59 -12.10
N GLU A 174 4.01 14.01 -13.25
CA GLU A 174 4.91 13.11 -13.97
C GLU A 174 6.19 13.83 -14.40
N GLN A 175 6.08 15.04 -14.95
CA GLN A 175 7.24 15.86 -15.30
C GLN A 175 8.09 16.21 -14.07
N SER A 176 7.46 16.63 -12.97
CA SER A 176 8.16 16.92 -11.71
C SER A 176 8.81 15.66 -11.12
N GLY A 177 8.14 14.51 -11.22
CA GLY A 177 8.69 13.21 -10.80
C GLY A 177 9.90 12.81 -11.62
N ALA A 178 9.85 12.98 -12.95
CA ALA A 178 10.98 12.72 -13.84
C ALA A 178 12.17 13.65 -13.55
N GLN A 179 11.90 14.94 -13.32
CA GLN A 179 12.97 15.90 -12.93
C GLN A 179 13.61 15.52 -11.59
N HIS A 180 12.80 15.12 -10.61
CA HIS A 180 13.31 14.66 -9.30
C HIS A 180 14.14 13.38 -9.45
N SER A 181 13.69 12.41 -10.25
CA SER A 181 14.43 11.18 -10.53
C SER A 181 15.78 11.46 -11.20
N ASN A 182 15.80 12.34 -12.21
CA ASN A 182 17.03 12.73 -12.91
C ASN A 182 18.01 13.47 -11.97
N ALA A 183 17.50 14.35 -11.11
CA ALA A 183 18.31 15.03 -10.11
C ALA A 183 18.91 14.06 -9.09
N GLN A 184 18.13 13.07 -8.66
CA GLN A 184 18.58 12.02 -7.74
C GLN A 184 19.64 11.12 -8.41
N GLU A 185 19.45 10.77 -9.67
CA GLU A 185 20.42 9.98 -10.45
C GLU A 185 21.75 10.73 -10.58
N LEU A 186 21.69 12.02 -10.91
CA LEU A 186 22.88 12.88 -10.98
C LEU A 186 23.60 12.96 -9.63
N HIS A 187 22.84 13.15 -8.55
CA HIS A 187 23.40 13.17 -7.19
C HIS A 187 24.08 11.84 -6.83
N MET A 188 23.44 10.72 -7.13
CA MET A 188 24.00 9.38 -6.90
C MET A 188 25.26 9.14 -7.76
N LYS A 189 25.31 9.67 -8.98
CA LYS A 189 26.50 9.60 -9.84
C LYS A 189 27.67 10.35 -9.23
N VAL A 190 27.47 11.61 -8.81
CA VAL A 190 28.49 12.43 -8.15
C VAL A 190 28.98 11.78 -6.85
N LEU A 191 28.04 11.24 -6.05
CA LEU A 191 28.38 10.53 -4.82
C LEU A 191 29.25 9.29 -5.10
N LYS A 192 28.91 8.52 -6.12
CA LYS A 192 29.65 7.32 -6.54
C LYS A 192 31.05 7.70 -7.06
N GLU A 193 31.15 8.77 -7.84
CA GLU A 193 32.43 9.28 -8.33
C GLU A 193 33.34 9.71 -7.16
N ASN A 194 32.80 10.47 -6.21
CA ASN A 194 33.55 10.92 -5.03
C ASN A 194 33.98 9.75 -4.13
N LEU A 195 33.08 8.78 -3.90
CA LEU A 195 33.43 7.57 -3.14
C LEU A 195 34.48 6.71 -3.85
N SER A 196 34.43 6.64 -5.17
CA SER A 196 35.45 5.93 -5.97
C SER A 196 36.78 6.63 -5.98
N ALA A 197 36.77 7.96 -5.91
CA ALA A 197 37.99 8.80 -5.81
C ALA A 197 38.59 8.86 -4.40
N PHE A 198 37.87 8.34 -3.38
CA PHE A 198 38.32 8.43 -1.98
C PHE A 198 39.70 7.76 -1.74
N LEU A 199 39.87 6.55 -2.29
CA LEU A 199 41.17 5.84 -2.11
C LEU A 199 42.34 6.53 -2.81
N PRO A 200 42.22 6.96 -4.09
CA PRO A 200 43.24 7.80 -4.73
C PRO A 200 43.54 9.11 -3.97
N ALA A 201 42.45 9.80 -3.54
CA ALA A 201 42.62 11.07 -2.80
C ALA A 201 43.39 10.91 -1.50
N LYS A 202 43.14 9.84 -0.74
CA LYS A 202 43.91 9.48 0.45
C LYS A 202 45.36 9.16 0.14
N THR A 203 45.63 8.53 -1.00
CA THR A 203 47.00 8.17 -1.41
C THR A 203 47.84 9.40 -1.80
N PHE A 204 47.16 10.40 -2.39
CA PHE A 204 47.84 11.62 -2.87
C PHE A 204 47.68 12.84 -1.94
N HIS A 205 47.00 12.68 -0.78
CA HIS A 205 46.77 13.75 0.20
C HIS A 205 46.01 14.98 -0.38
N VAL A 206 45.00 14.74 -1.22
CA VAL A 206 44.18 15.79 -1.87
C VAL A 206 42.70 15.75 -1.42
N GLU A 207 42.46 15.37 -0.17
CA GLU A 207 41.11 15.24 0.41
C GLU A 207 40.31 16.55 0.37
N ASP A 208 40.99 17.70 0.63
CA ASP A 208 40.35 19.02 0.67
C ASP A 208 39.75 19.43 -0.69
N GLN A 209 40.33 18.94 -1.80
CA GLN A 209 39.78 19.19 -3.15
C GLN A 209 38.49 18.36 -3.44
N LEU A 210 38.38 17.19 -2.83
CA LEU A 210 37.16 16.36 -2.95
C LEU A 210 35.98 16.96 -2.17
N GLU A 211 36.25 17.53 -0.99
CA GLU A 211 35.23 18.16 -0.16
C GLU A 211 34.69 19.45 -0.81
N HIS A 212 35.53 20.19 -1.54
CA HIS A 212 35.09 21.41 -2.22
C HIS A 212 34.28 21.18 -3.48
N ASN A 213 34.33 19.98 -4.07
CA ASN A 213 33.59 19.61 -5.28
C ASN A 213 32.25 18.89 -4.98
N TYR A 214 31.88 18.69 -3.72
CA TYR A 214 30.59 18.12 -3.28
C TYR A 214 29.61 19.23 -2.92
#